data_fcdb9f0544a0c4de9a0d3d64e086fd59
#
_entry.id   fcdb9f0544a0c4de9a0d3d64e086fd59
#
_cell.length_a   1.000
_cell.length_b   1.000
_cell.length_c   1.000
_cell.angle_alpha   90.00
_cell.angle_beta   90.00
_cell.angle_gamma   90.00
#
_symmetry.space_group_name_H-M   'P 1'
#
loop_
_entity.id
_entity.type
_entity.pdbx_description
1 polymer ?
#
loop_
_entity_poly.entity_id
_entity_poly.type
_entity_poly.pdbx_seq_one_letter_code
_entity_poly.pdbx_strand_id
1 'polypeptide(L)'
;MGIKNYKPTTPGRRGMTSLTFEEITKTTPEKSLTETLTKHSGRNNDGRITTRHKGGGHKRLYRVIDFKRNKDAVPATVAAIEYDPNRSANIALLNYADGEKRYILAPKGLTVGTKVESGENADIKVGNCLEMKDMPEGTVIHNVELKPGKGGQLARSAGCSAQILGLEGKYVTLRLASGEVRKVLANCRATIGVVGNEDHSLVNIGKAGRSRWKGIRPTVRGSVMNPNDHPHGGGEGRTPIGRKSPMTPWGKKAMGVVTRKKKNASDKLIVRRRNSK
;
A
#
# COMPACT_ATOMS: atom_id res chain seq x y z
N MET A 1 -10.75 9.79 10.35
CA MET A 1 -11.14 10.49 9.09
C MET A 1 -12.58 10.13 8.77
N GLY A 2 -13.34 11.02 8.16
CA GLY A 2 -14.73 10.78 7.81
C GLY A 2 -14.93 10.50 6.32
N ILE A 3 -16.08 9.90 5.98
CA ILE A 3 -16.50 9.68 4.59
C ILE A 3 -17.63 10.65 4.26
N LYS A 4 -17.43 11.45 3.21
CA LYS A 4 -18.43 12.33 2.64
C LYS A 4 -19.26 11.57 1.60
N ASN A 5 -20.57 11.50 1.81
CA ASN A 5 -21.54 11.01 0.85
C ASN A 5 -22.01 12.14 -0.07
N TYR A 6 -22.21 11.86 -1.35
CA TYR A 6 -22.75 12.83 -2.30
C TYR A 6 -24.25 12.63 -2.49
N LYS A 7 -24.99 13.72 -2.67
CA LYS A 7 -26.41 13.65 -3.05
C LYS A 7 -26.58 12.96 -4.41
N PRO A 8 -27.59 12.09 -4.60
CA PRO A 8 -27.80 11.30 -5.82
C PRO A 8 -28.42 12.14 -6.96
N THR A 9 -27.79 13.26 -7.31
CA THR A 9 -28.28 14.19 -8.35
C THR A 9 -28.10 13.66 -9.78
N THR A 10 -27.19 12.69 -9.97
CA THR A 10 -26.94 12.05 -11.27
C THR A 10 -26.59 10.57 -11.05
N PRO A 11 -26.74 9.69 -12.09
CA PRO A 11 -26.34 8.28 -11.96
C PRO A 11 -24.89 8.09 -11.46
N GLY A 12 -23.96 8.94 -11.90
CA GLY A 12 -22.56 8.86 -11.49
C GLY A 12 -22.32 9.34 -10.05
N ARG A 13 -23.21 10.11 -9.46
CA ARG A 13 -23.14 10.57 -8.06
C ARG A 13 -23.88 9.64 -7.09
N ARG A 14 -24.79 8.82 -7.60
CA ARG A 14 -25.49 7.82 -6.78
C ARG A 14 -24.48 6.84 -6.18
N GLY A 15 -24.40 6.80 -4.86
CA GLY A 15 -23.44 5.96 -4.14
C GLY A 15 -21.98 6.40 -4.21
N MET A 16 -21.68 7.58 -4.80
CA MET A 16 -20.32 8.12 -4.78
C MET A 16 -19.95 8.62 -3.39
N THR A 17 -18.74 8.31 -2.97
CA THR A 17 -18.17 8.82 -1.71
C THR A 17 -16.76 9.39 -1.91
N SER A 18 -16.30 10.18 -0.96
CA SER A 18 -14.91 10.64 -0.88
C SER A 18 -14.48 10.79 0.58
N LEU A 19 -13.19 10.86 0.83
CA LEU A 19 -12.66 11.21 2.14
C LEU A 19 -12.91 12.68 2.43
N THR A 20 -13.06 13.05 3.72
CA THR A 20 -13.22 14.43 4.18
C THR A 20 -11.91 15.20 4.26
N PHE A 21 -10.77 14.48 4.32
CA PHE A 21 -9.41 15.05 4.40
C PHE A 21 -9.13 15.93 5.62
N GLU A 22 -9.83 15.73 6.72
CA GLU A 22 -9.72 16.53 7.95
C GLU A 22 -8.32 16.47 8.58
N GLU A 23 -7.58 15.37 8.43
CA GLU A 23 -6.22 15.21 8.96
C GLU A 23 -5.16 15.98 8.15
N ILE A 24 -5.50 16.43 6.94
CA ILE A 24 -4.53 17.09 6.06
C ILE A 24 -4.39 18.54 6.46
N THR A 25 -3.18 18.92 6.84
CA THR A 25 -2.86 20.28 7.30
C THR A 25 -2.21 21.14 6.21
N LYS A 26 -1.61 20.51 5.19
CA LYS A 26 -0.94 21.21 4.07
C LYS A 26 -1.30 20.52 2.75
N THR A 27 -1.67 21.31 1.74
CA THR A 27 -2.08 20.82 0.42
C THR A 27 -0.97 20.84 -0.62
N THR A 28 0.04 21.69 -0.45
CA THR A 28 1.18 21.82 -1.35
C THR A 28 2.36 20.99 -0.86
N PRO A 29 2.95 20.14 -1.72
CA PRO A 29 4.10 19.33 -1.31
C PRO A 29 5.38 20.18 -1.18
N GLU A 30 6.33 19.68 -0.40
CA GLU A 30 7.69 20.23 -0.33
C GLU A 30 8.41 19.99 -1.66
N LYS A 31 8.81 21.07 -2.35
CA LYS A 31 9.38 20.98 -3.72
C LYS A 31 10.67 20.16 -3.76
N SER A 32 11.55 20.32 -2.78
CA SER A 32 12.83 19.61 -2.68
C SER A 32 12.68 18.07 -2.55
N LEU A 33 11.51 17.60 -2.05
CA LEU A 33 11.19 16.19 -1.87
C LEU A 33 10.25 15.64 -2.94
N THR A 34 10.14 16.32 -4.10
CA THR A 34 9.29 15.88 -5.20
C THR A 34 10.08 15.63 -6.47
N GLU A 35 9.76 14.54 -7.15
CA GLU A 35 10.36 14.13 -8.41
C GLU A 35 9.30 13.94 -9.50
N THR A 36 9.71 14.06 -10.74
CA THR A 36 8.83 13.76 -11.89
C THR A 36 8.58 12.27 -11.99
N LEU A 37 7.32 11.87 -12.15
CA LEU A 37 6.93 10.48 -12.32
C LEU A 37 6.70 10.17 -13.81
N THR A 38 7.59 9.40 -14.41
CA THR A 38 7.44 8.89 -15.77
C THR A 38 6.41 7.76 -15.79
N LYS A 39 5.43 7.85 -16.71
CA LYS A 39 4.36 6.87 -16.86
C LYS A 39 4.70 5.87 -17.97
N HIS A 40 4.89 4.61 -17.62
CA HIS A 40 5.14 3.53 -18.59
C HIS A 40 3.86 2.86 -19.13
N SER A 41 2.69 3.23 -18.61
CA SER A 41 1.38 2.70 -19.05
C SER A 41 1.31 1.17 -19.15
N GLY A 42 1.97 0.46 -18.24
CA GLY A 42 1.99 -0.99 -18.17
C GLY A 42 2.92 -1.66 -19.20
N ARG A 43 3.82 -0.92 -19.85
CA ARG A 43 4.83 -1.46 -20.78
C ARG A 43 6.12 -1.79 -20.04
N ASN A 44 6.81 -2.83 -20.52
CA ASN A 44 8.16 -3.19 -20.08
C ASN A 44 9.23 -2.39 -20.88
N ASN A 45 10.51 -2.74 -20.69
CA ASN A 45 11.64 -2.13 -21.41
C ASN A 45 11.56 -2.32 -22.95
N ASP A 46 10.94 -3.41 -23.42
CA ASP A 46 10.75 -3.70 -24.86
C ASP A 46 9.51 -2.99 -25.44
N GLY A 47 8.81 -2.13 -24.67
CA GLY A 47 7.59 -1.47 -25.08
C GLY A 47 6.34 -2.36 -25.13
N ARG A 48 6.44 -3.64 -24.75
CA ARG A 48 5.30 -4.58 -24.74
C ARG A 48 4.45 -4.42 -23.49
N ILE A 49 3.14 -4.57 -23.63
CA ILE A 49 2.20 -4.51 -22.51
C ILE A 49 2.34 -5.76 -21.65
N THR A 50 2.94 -5.63 -20.47
CA THR A 50 3.05 -6.70 -19.46
C THR A 50 2.00 -6.59 -18.37
N THR A 51 1.47 -5.38 -18.12
CA THR A 51 0.38 -5.13 -17.20
C THR A 51 -0.75 -4.42 -17.94
N ARG A 52 -1.84 -5.14 -18.19
CA ARG A 52 -2.99 -4.60 -18.91
C ARG A 52 -3.75 -3.57 -18.06
N HIS A 53 -4.60 -2.78 -18.71
CA HIS A 53 -5.52 -1.81 -18.10
C HIS A 53 -4.82 -0.70 -17.31
N LYS A 54 -3.61 -0.32 -17.69
CA LYS A 54 -2.86 0.83 -17.16
C LYS A 54 -2.68 1.89 -18.25
N GLY A 55 -2.74 3.16 -17.87
CA GLY A 55 -2.43 4.29 -18.75
C GLY A 55 -3.36 5.48 -18.56
N GLY A 56 -2.92 6.62 -19.06
CA GLY A 56 -3.60 7.91 -18.84
C GLY A 56 -3.52 8.35 -17.38
N GLY A 57 -4.61 8.94 -16.90
CA GLY A 57 -4.71 9.45 -15.53
C GLY A 57 -4.08 10.84 -15.35
N HIS A 58 -4.39 11.48 -14.24
CA HIS A 58 -3.89 12.81 -13.90
C HIS A 58 -2.37 12.81 -13.76
N LYS A 59 -1.70 13.92 -14.14
CA LYS A 59 -0.25 14.11 -13.92
C LYS A 59 0.02 14.14 -12.42
N ARG A 60 1.08 13.43 -11.99
CA ARG A 60 1.47 13.32 -10.57
C ARG A 60 2.95 13.56 -10.43
N LEU A 61 3.34 14.14 -9.30
CA LEU A 61 4.71 14.15 -8.82
C LEU A 61 4.89 13.01 -7.81
N TYR A 62 6.04 12.37 -7.82
CA TYR A 62 6.42 11.41 -6.80
C TYR A 62 6.92 12.16 -5.57
N ARG A 63 6.54 11.72 -4.37
CA ARG A 63 7.11 12.20 -3.10
C ARG A 63 8.16 11.21 -2.65
N VAL A 64 9.36 11.71 -2.41
CA VAL A 64 10.47 10.90 -1.89
C VAL A 64 10.17 10.61 -0.42
N ILE A 65 9.86 9.35 -0.13
CA ILE A 65 9.52 8.91 1.23
C ILE A 65 10.73 8.20 1.83
N ASP A 66 11.06 8.55 3.06
CA ASP A 66 12.07 7.86 3.85
C ASP A 66 11.50 6.55 4.41
N PHE A 67 11.67 5.46 3.66
CA PHE A 67 11.32 4.12 4.11
C PHE A 67 12.40 3.48 4.97
N LYS A 68 13.62 4.06 5.00
CA LYS A 68 14.76 3.49 5.73
C LYS A 68 14.80 3.96 7.18
N ARG A 69 14.38 5.21 7.42
CA ARG A 69 14.43 5.81 8.75
C ARG A 69 15.81 5.70 9.40
N ASN A 70 16.86 5.93 8.60
CA ASN A 70 18.26 5.70 8.96
C ASN A 70 18.94 6.91 9.62
N LYS A 71 18.18 7.90 10.09
CA LYS A 71 18.69 9.07 10.80
C LYS A 71 18.48 8.86 12.29
N ASP A 72 19.45 8.20 12.90
CA ASP A 72 19.38 7.78 14.30
C ASP A 72 19.76 8.91 15.26
N ALA A 73 19.15 8.93 16.44
CA ALA A 73 19.40 9.85 17.54
C ALA A 73 19.20 11.34 17.21
N VAL A 74 18.61 11.68 16.06
CA VAL A 74 18.25 13.06 15.70
C VAL A 74 16.73 13.22 15.78
N PRO A 75 16.21 14.01 16.73
CA PRO A 75 14.78 14.23 16.85
C PRO A 75 14.25 15.03 15.65
N ALA A 76 13.07 14.67 15.20
CA ALA A 76 12.34 15.39 14.16
C ALA A 76 10.97 15.81 14.66
N THR A 77 10.50 16.96 14.24
CA THR A 77 9.15 17.46 14.54
C THR A 77 8.27 17.30 13.32
N VAL A 78 7.04 16.81 13.51
CA VAL A 78 6.02 16.74 12.47
C VAL A 78 5.58 18.16 12.10
N ALA A 79 5.95 18.62 10.91
CA ALA A 79 5.62 19.96 10.41
C ALA A 79 4.24 20.01 9.75
N ALA A 80 3.86 18.97 9.02
CA ALA A 80 2.58 18.90 8.32
C ALA A 80 2.18 17.46 8.01
N ILE A 81 0.87 17.24 7.82
CA ILE A 81 0.32 16.01 7.24
C ILE A 81 -0.21 16.37 5.85
N GLU A 82 0.21 15.59 4.83
CA GLU A 82 -0.07 15.88 3.43
C GLU A 82 -0.70 14.68 2.71
N TYR A 83 -1.45 14.98 1.65
CA TYR A 83 -2.00 13.99 0.73
C TYR A 83 -0.95 13.56 -0.30
N ASP A 84 -0.79 12.25 -0.51
CA ASP A 84 0.02 11.71 -1.60
C ASP A 84 -0.85 10.98 -2.64
N PRO A 85 -0.90 11.44 -3.90
CA PRO A 85 -1.68 10.80 -4.97
C PRO A 85 -1.12 9.45 -5.42
N ASN A 86 0.09 9.06 -4.97
CA ASN A 86 0.77 7.83 -5.40
C ASN A 86 0.52 6.65 -4.45
N ARG A 87 -0.06 6.91 -3.28
CA ARG A 87 -0.37 5.89 -2.26
C ARG A 87 -1.72 6.11 -1.61
N SER A 88 -2.21 5.10 -0.91
CA SER A 88 -3.44 5.21 -0.14
C SER A 88 -3.25 5.91 1.21
N ALA A 89 -2.07 5.81 1.80
CA ALA A 89 -1.71 6.45 3.07
C ALA A 89 -1.42 7.94 2.89
N ASN A 90 -1.75 8.77 3.89
CA ASN A 90 -1.22 10.12 4.02
C ASN A 90 0.25 10.07 4.39
N ILE A 91 0.97 11.16 4.18
CA ILE A 91 2.38 11.33 4.51
C ILE A 91 2.56 12.46 5.50
N ALA A 92 3.58 12.38 6.35
CA ALA A 92 3.94 13.43 7.29
C ALA A 92 5.29 14.03 6.89
N LEU A 93 5.36 15.34 6.82
CA LEU A 93 6.59 16.08 6.62
C LEU A 93 7.27 16.25 7.98
N LEU A 94 8.50 15.79 8.09
CA LEU A 94 9.37 15.92 9.26
C LEU A 94 10.41 17.01 9.02
N ASN A 95 10.58 17.87 10.02
CA ASN A 95 11.71 18.78 10.13
C ASN A 95 12.65 18.22 11.22
N TYR A 96 13.83 17.81 10.84
CA TYR A 96 14.88 17.37 11.76
C TYR A 96 15.59 18.55 12.44
N ALA A 97 16.16 18.32 13.60
CA ALA A 97 16.88 19.35 14.37
C ALA A 97 18.06 19.97 13.61
N ASP A 98 18.66 19.24 12.66
CA ASP A 98 19.74 19.69 11.78
C ASP A 98 19.26 20.42 10.51
N GLY A 99 17.96 20.68 10.38
CA GLY A 99 17.35 21.37 9.25
C GLY A 99 16.98 20.49 8.03
N GLU A 100 17.35 19.19 8.04
CA GLU A 100 16.93 18.28 6.96
C GLU A 100 15.42 18.03 7.04
N LYS A 101 14.78 17.92 5.88
CA LYS A 101 13.36 17.56 5.77
C LYS A 101 13.23 16.18 5.15
N ARG A 102 12.31 15.37 5.67
CA ARG A 102 11.95 14.06 5.08
C ARG A 102 10.45 13.81 5.17
N TYR A 103 9.94 13.04 4.22
CA TYR A 103 8.59 12.49 4.32
C TYR A 103 8.61 11.09 4.93
N ILE A 104 7.64 10.82 5.79
CA ILE A 104 7.34 9.47 6.30
C ILE A 104 5.89 9.11 6.03
N LEU A 105 5.52 7.84 6.17
CA LEU A 105 4.12 7.45 6.23
C LEU A 105 3.50 8.02 7.51
N ALA A 106 2.34 8.64 7.41
CA ALA A 106 1.63 9.17 8.58
C ALA A 106 0.91 8.02 9.31
N PRO A 107 1.33 7.65 10.53
CA PRO A 107 0.57 6.71 11.35
C PRO A 107 -0.71 7.36 11.90
N LYS A 108 -1.69 6.53 12.25
CA LYS A 108 -2.92 6.94 12.89
C LYS A 108 -2.62 7.63 14.22
N GLY A 109 -3.24 8.78 14.45
CA GLY A 109 -3.08 9.56 15.68
C GLY A 109 -1.85 10.47 15.72
N LEU A 110 -1.03 10.51 14.66
CA LEU A 110 0.07 11.47 14.56
C LEU A 110 -0.48 12.87 14.31
N THR A 111 -0.01 13.85 15.08
CA THR A 111 -0.42 15.27 14.97
C THR A 111 0.77 16.16 14.65
N VAL A 112 0.49 17.35 14.10
CA VAL A 112 1.51 18.38 13.90
C VAL A 112 2.10 18.80 15.25
N GLY A 113 3.41 19.01 15.31
CA GLY A 113 4.16 19.32 16.52
C GLY A 113 4.65 18.09 17.31
N THR A 114 4.17 16.88 16.98
CA THR A 114 4.67 15.64 17.62
C THR A 114 6.14 15.44 17.28
N LYS A 115 6.96 15.08 18.26
CA LYS A 115 8.36 14.68 18.07
C LYS A 115 8.42 13.21 17.74
N VAL A 116 9.24 12.85 16.76
CA VAL A 116 9.50 11.46 16.34
C VAL A 116 11.00 11.24 16.20
N GLU A 117 11.44 10.06 16.56
CA GLU A 117 12.86 9.67 16.58
C GLU A 117 13.05 8.29 15.93
N SER A 118 14.29 8.01 15.57
CA SER A 118 14.72 6.71 15.06
C SER A 118 15.98 6.27 15.77
N GLY A 119 16.17 4.96 15.96
CA GLY A 119 17.35 4.37 16.57
C GLY A 119 17.03 3.55 17.81
N GLU A 120 18.06 2.96 18.41
CA GLU A 120 17.94 2.01 19.55
C GLU A 120 17.33 2.64 20.80
N ASN A 121 17.62 3.91 21.07
CA ASN A 121 17.18 4.63 22.27
C ASN A 121 15.83 5.35 22.09
N ALA A 122 15.16 5.17 20.95
CA ALA A 122 13.87 5.82 20.72
C ALA A 122 12.78 5.19 21.59
N ASP A 123 11.94 6.01 22.22
CA ASP A 123 10.79 5.55 22.99
C ASP A 123 9.80 4.75 22.14
N ILE A 124 9.04 3.86 22.78
CA ILE A 124 7.95 3.10 22.14
C ILE A 124 6.72 3.99 22.00
N LYS A 125 6.83 5.00 21.10
CA LYS A 125 5.77 5.95 20.78
C LYS A 125 5.37 5.85 19.30
N VAL A 126 4.13 6.18 18.98
CA VAL A 126 3.62 6.16 17.60
C VAL A 126 4.46 7.09 16.71
N GLY A 127 4.97 6.55 15.59
CA GLY A 127 5.83 7.27 14.64
C GLY A 127 7.32 7.04 14.83
N ASN A 128 7.77 6.55 15.99
CA ASN A 128 9.18 6.21 16.21
C ASN A 128 9.57 4.93 15.49
N CYS A 129 10.83 4.84 15.09
CA CYS A 129 11.36 3.72 14.31
C CYS A 129 12.54 3.09 15.06
N LEU A 130 12.43 1.79 15.37
CA LEU A 130 13.44 1.01 16.09
C LEU A 130 13.72 -0.30 15.35
N GLU A 131 14.79 -1.00 15.78
CA GLU A 131 14.95 -2.40 15.43
C GLU A 131 13.90 -3.25 16.17
N MET A 132 13.41 -4.29 15.50
CA MET A 132 12.31 -5.08 16.07
C MET A 132 12.73 -5.89 17.32
N LYS A 133 14.03 -6.12 17.52
CA LYS A 133 14.56 -6.75 18.74
C LYS A 133 14.28 -5.92 20.01
N ASP A 134 14.22 -4.58 19.86
CA ASP A 134 14.07 -3.61 20.96
C ASP A 134 12.59 -3.28 21.22
N MET A 135 11.68 -3.93 20.53
CA MET A 135 10.23 -3.73 20.68
C MET A 135 9.62 -4.88 21.49
N PRO A 136 8.73 -4.60 22.47
CA PRO A 136 8.03 -5.64 23.23
C PRO A 136 7.04 -6.42 22.35
N GLU A 137 6.75 -7.64 22.80
CA GLU A 137 5.70 -8.47 22.19
C GLU A 137 4.34 -7.79 22.27
N GLY A 138 3.49 -8.05 21.30
CA GLY A 138 2.19 -7.39 21.18
C GLY A 138 2.22 -6.02 20.50
N THR A 139 3.39 -5.39 20.34
CA THR A 139 3.50 -4.08 19.69
C THR A 139 2.99 -4.11 18.27
N VAL A 140 2.18 -3.11 17.93
CA VAL A 140 1.65 -2.91 16.58
C VAL A 140 2.59 -1.99 15.81
N ILE A 141 3.02 -2.46 14.64
CA ILE A 141 4.04 -1.80 13.81
C ILE A 141 3.60 -1.68 12.35
N HIS A 142 4.23 -0.78 11.64
CA HIS A 142 4.09 -0.62 10.19
C HIS A 142 5.44 -0.31 9.54
N ASN A 143 5.47 -0.15 8.22
CA ASN A 143 6.70 0.13 7.46
C ASN A 143 7.85 -0.84 7.79
N VAL A 144 7.54 -2.13 7.82
CA VAL A 144 8.45 -3.18 8.29
C VAL A 144 9.45 -3.57 7.21
N GLU A 145 10.73 -3.63 7.54
CA GLU A 145 11.77 -4.15 6.69
C GLU A 145 11.73 -5.68 6.57
N LEU A 146 12.21 -6.20 5.44
CA LEU A 146 12.45 -7.64 5.23
C LEU A 146 13.93 -8.01 5.27
N LYS A 147 14.80 -7.03 5.04
CA LYS A 147 16.26 -7.14 5.14
C LYS A 147 16.77 -5.86 5.78
N PRO A 148 17.69 -5.94 6.73
CA PRO A 148 18.25 -4.76 7.41
C PRO A 148 18.77 -3.72 6.40
N GLY A 149 18.45 -2.44 6.62
CA GLY A 149 18.91 -1.31 5.81
C GLY A 149 18.29 -1.18 4.41
N LYS A 150 17.41 -2.09 4.01
CA LYS A 150 16.74 -2.01 2.69
C LYS A 150 15.60 -1.01 2.67
N GLY A 151 15.06 -0.65 3.82
CA GLY A 151 13.85 0.15 3.97
C GLY A 151 12.57 -0.70 4.05
N GLY A 152 11.53 -0.14 4.63
CA GLY A 152 10.26 -0.82 4.88
C GLY A 152 9.59 -1.31 3.61
N GLN A 153 9.08 -2.53 3.64
CA GLN A 153 8.44 -3.21 2.51
C GLN A 153 7.04 -3.73 2.85
N LEU A 154 6.77 -4.08 4.11
CA LEU A 154 5.47 -4.59 4.58
C LEU A 154 4.69 -3.50 5.32
N ALA A 155 3.37 -3.65 5.37
CA ALA A 155 2.44 -2.78 6.10
C ALA A 155 2.63 -1.28 5.80
N ARG A 156 2.53 -0.88 4.52
CA ARG A 156 2.70 0.51 4.06
C ARG A 156 1.43 1.15 3.52
N SER A 157 0.39 0.38 3.27
CA SER A 157 -0.89 0.90 2.77
C SER A 157 -1.75 1.43 3.90
N ALA A 158 -2.69 2.31 3.59
CA ALA A 158 -3.65 2.87 4.55
C ALA A 158 -4.33 1.78 5.39
N GLY A 159 -4.40 1.98 6.69
CA GLY A 159 -4.99 1.05 7.66
C GLY A 159 -4.21 -0.24 7.88
N CYS A 160 -3.05 -0.43 7.24
CA CYS A 160 -2.26 -1.66 7.40
C CYS A 160 -1.33 -1.57 8.61
N SER A 161 -1.19 -2.72 9.29
CA SER A 161 -0.23 -2.93 10.37
C SER A 161 0.25 -4.37 10.39
N ALA A 162 1.25 -4.64 11.19
CA ALA A 162 1.69 -5.97 11.59
C ALA A 162 1.83 -5.97 13.12
N GLN A 163 1.71 -7.13 13.75
CA GLN A 163 1.86 -7.28 15.20
C GLN A 163 3.04 -8.19 15.49
N ILE A 164 3.89 -7.80 16.43
CA ILE A 164 4.97 -8.64 16.97
C ILE A 164 4.32 -9.69 17.87
N LEU A 165 4.59 -10.97 17.59
CA LEU A 165 4.10 -12.09 18.39
C LEU A 165 5.15 -12.63 19.35
N GLY A 166 6.43 -12.51 18.99
CA GLY A 166 7.51 -12.98 19.84
C GLY A 166 8.87 -12.84 19.16
N LEU A 167 9.93 -12.90 19.97
CA LEU A 167 11.33 -12.90 19.56
C LEU A 167 11.92 -14.30 19.76
N GLU A 168 12.43 -14.92 18.71
CA GLU A 168 13.05 -16.24 18.73
C GLU A 168 14.50 -16.15 18.17
N GLY A 169 15.46 -15.97 19.04
CA GLY A 169 16.87 -15.82 18.70
C GLY A 169 17.07 -14.62 17.73
N LYS A 170 17.52 -14.89 16.51
CA LYS A 170 17.73 -13.85 15.49
C LYS A 170 16.51 -13.46 14.67
N TYR A 171 15.35 -14.02 14.98
CA TYR A 171 14.10 -13.76 14.24
C TYR A 171 13.01 -13.22 15.16
N VAL A 172 12.24 -12.28 14.63
CA VAL A 172 10.96 -11.84 15.19
C VAL A 172 9.84 -12.47 14.40
N THR A 173 8.85 -13.02 15.10
CA THR A 173 7.65 -13.59 14.51
C THR A 173 6.57 -12.51 14.41
N LEU A 174 6.10 -12.24 13.19
CA LEU A 174 5.12 -11.19 12.87
C LEU A 174 3.82 -11.79 12.38
N ARG A 175 2.70 -11.26 12.87
CA ARG A 175 1.36 -11.46 12.31
C ARG A 175 1.03 -10.29 11.40
N LEU A 176 0.83 -10.56 10.10
CA LEU A 176 0.46 -9.56 9.11
C LEU A 176 -1.06 -9.33 9.04
N ALA A 177 -1.48 -8.21 8.47
CA ALA A 177 -2.90 -7.89 8.24
C ALA A 177 -3.66 -8.97 7.43
N SER A 178 -2.96 -9.76 6.61
CA SER A 178 -3.52 -10.89 5.87
C SER A 178 -3.82 -12.14 6.73
N GLY A 179 -3.38 -12.15 8.00
CA GLY A 179 -3.39 -13.32 8.88
C GLY A 179 -2.19 -14.27 8.71
N GLU A 180 -1.29 -14.00 7.75
CA GLU A 180 -0.02 -14.73 7.63
C GLU A 180 0.87 -14.46 8.84
N VAL A 181 1.44 -15.52 9.40
CA VAL A 181 2.46 -15.45 10.45
C VAL A 181 3.79 -15.83 9.83
N ARG A 182 4.78 -14.92 9.95
CA ARG A 182 6.08 -15.11 9.34
C ARG A 182 7.22 -14.59 10.21
N LYS A 183 8.41 -15.16 10.01
CA LYS A 183 9.65 -14.73 10.64
C LYS A 183 10.35 -13.65 9.81
N VAL A 184 10.90 -12.65 10.48
CA VAL A 184 11.73 -11.59 9.90
C VAL A 184 12.96 -11.43 10.82
N LEU A 185 14.09 -11.01 10.27
CA LEU A 185 15.31 -10.80 11.08
C LEU A 185 15.07 -9.73 12.16
N ALA A 186 15.54 -9.97 13.36
CA ALA A 186 15.35 -9.10 14.53
C ALA A 186 15.97 -7.70 14.36
N ASN A 187 17.07 -7.60 13.59
CA ASN A 187 17.75 -6.34 13.27
C ASN A 187 17.05 -5.55 12.15
N CYS A 188 15.91 -6.03 11.60
CA CYS A 188 15.09 -5.25 10.69
C CYS A 188 14.35 -4.15 11.45
N ARG A 189 14.27 -2.96 10.85
CA ARG A 189 13.55 -1.82 11.44
C ARG A 189 12.07 -1.85 11.12
N ALA A 190 11.30 -1.27 12.01
CA ALA A 190 9.88 -1.03 11.84
C ALA A 190 9.47 0.27 12.55
N THR A 191 8.36 0.85 12.11
CA THR A 191 7.79 2.05 12.74
C THR A 191 6.59 1.65 13.59
N ILE A 192 6.49 2.22 14.80
CA ILE A 192 5.43 1.93 15.76
C ILE A 192 4.12 2.56 15.32
N GLY A 193 3.01 1.81 15.45
CA GLY A 193 1.65 2.23 15.17
C GLY A 193 1.06 1.62 13.90
N VAL A 194 -0.16 2.02 13.58
CA VAL A 194 -0.93 1.63 12.37
C VAL A 194 -0.82 2.75 11.34
N VAL A 195 -0.75 2.43 10.06
CA VAL A 195 -0.81 3.46 9.00
C VAL A 195 -2.17 4.16 9.01
N GLY A 196 -2.18 5.48 8.96
CA GLY A 196 -3.40 6.29 8.94
C GLY A 196 -4.25 6.09 7.69
N ASN A 197 -5.35 6.89 7.58
CA ASN A 197 -6.28 6.88 6.45
C ASN A 197 -6.98 5.53 6.22
N GLU A 198 -7.37 4.84 7.28
CA GLU A 198 -8.00 3.51 7.22
C GLU A 198 -9.30 3.48 6.40
N ASP A 199 -10.07 4.58 6.40
CA ASP A 199 -11.32 4.73 5.64
C ASP A 199 -11.13 4.77 4.12
N HIS A 200 -9.90 4.83 3.63
CA HIS A 200 -9.60 4.83 2.19
C HIS A 200 -10.23 3.63 1.45
N SER A 201 -10.31 2.47 2.09
CA SER A 201 -10.90 1.26 1.51
C SER A 201 -12.42 1.33 1.33
N LEU A 202 -13.10 2.20 2.09
CA LEU A 202 -14.56 2.38 2.08
C LEU A 202 -15.03 3.37 1.00
N VAL A 203 -14.08 4.05 0.32
CA VAL A 203 -14.41 5.05 -0.71
C VAL A 203 -14.95 4.38 -1.97
N ASN A 204 -16.18 4.74 -2.34
CA ASN A 204 -16.80 4.34 -3.61
C ASN A 204 -16.51 5.38 -4.69
N ILE A 205 -15.89 4.94 -5.78
CA ILE A 205 -15.50 5.79 -6.92
C ILE A 205 -16.73 6.36 -7.64
N GLY A 206 -17.81 5.60 -7.74
CA GLY A 206 -19.13 6.01 -8.27
C GLY A 206 -19.22 6.09 -9.80
N LYS A 207 -18.16 6.47 -10.52
CA LYS A 207 -18.18 6.58 -11.99
C LYS A 207 -16.87 6.13 -12.66
N ALA A 208 -16.98 5.63 -13.88
CA ALA A 208 -15.85 5.18 -14.69
C ALA A 208 -14.81 6.29 -14.96
N GLY A 209 -15.23 7.55 -15.09
CA GLY A 209 -14.34 8.68 -15.29
C GLY A 209 -13.34 8.87 -14.13
N ARG A 210 -13.75 8.65 -12.88
CA ARG A 210 -12.80 8.70 -11.73
C ARG A 210 -11.75 7.58 -11.79
N SER A 211 -12.12 6.39 -12.28
CA SER A 211 -11.14 5.32 -12.53
C SER A 211 -10.15 5.72 -13.62
N ARG A 212 -10.62 6.38 -14.69
CA ARG A 212 -9.75 6.93 -15.75
C ARG A 212 -8.78 7.97 -15.21
N TRP A 213 -9.20 8.85 -14.32
CA TRP A 213 -8.32 9.83 -13.66
C TRP A 213 -7.22 9.17 -12.81
N LYS A 214 -7.50 8.01 -12.24
CA LYS A 214 -6.51 7.20 -11.49
C LYS A 214 -5.54 6.43 -12.40
N GLY A 215 -5.71 6.49 -13.72
CA GLY A 215 -4.86 5.78 -14.68
C GLY A 215 -5.26 4.33 -14.94
N ILE A 216 -6.49 3.97 -14.57
CA ILE A 216 -7.08 2.65 -14.84
C ILE A 216 -7.84 2.72 -16.15
N ARG A 217 -7.46 1.91 -17.13
CA ARG A 217 -8.18 1.76 -18.42
C ARG A 217 -9.33 0.78 -18.27
N PRO A 218 -10.36 0.87 -19.14
CA PRO A 218 -11.48 -0.07 -19.15
C PRO A 218 -11.01 -1.52 -19.35
N THR A 219 -11.74 -2.45 -18.74
CA THR A 219 -11.56 -3.89 -18.92
C THR A 219 -12.71 -4.45 -19.69
N VAL A 220 -12.42 -5.15 -20.80
CA VAL A 220 -13.41 -5.85 -21.62
C VAL A 220 -13.52 -7.29 -21.10
N ARG A 221 -14.76 -7.78 -20.94
CA ARG A 221 -15.05 -9.16 -20.54
C ARG A 221 -14.69 -10.12 -21.67
N GLY A 222 -14.15 -11.30 -21.37
CA GLY A 222 -13.84 -12.31 -22.35
C GLY A 222 -15.07 -12.82 -23.15
N SER A 223 -16.26 -12.82 -22.52
CA SER A 223 -17.52 -13.24 -23.14
C SER A 223 -18.04 -12.32 -24.26
N VAL A 224 -17.49 -11.12 -24.42
CA VAL A 224 -17.85 -10.19 -25.52
C VAL A 224 -16.75 -10.10 -26.57
N MET A 225 -15.77 -10.98 -26.51
CA MET A 225 -14.70 -11.13 -27.50
C MET A 225 -15.03 -12.25 -28.48
N ASN A 226 -14.24 -12.33 -29.55
CA ASN A 226 -14.31 -13.44 -30.50
C ASN A 226 -13.70 -14.72 -29.92
N PRO A 227 -14.05 -15.92 -30.45
CA PRO A 227 -13.49 -17.20 -29.96
C PRO A 227 -11.97 -17.31 -30.04
N ASN A 228 -11.35 -16.64 -31.01
CA ASN A 228 -9.87 -16.60 -31.16
C ASN A 228 -9.19 -15.68 -30.14
N ASP A 229 -9.89 -14.70 -29.56
CA ASP A 229 -9.33 -13.72 -28.63
C ASP A 229 -9.40 -14.18 -27.17
N HIS A 230 -10.44 -14.96 -26.83
CA HIS A 230 -10.65 -15.42 -25.46
C HIS A 230 -11.39 -16.77 -25.40
N PRO A 231 -11.04 -17.67 -24.47
CA PRO A 231 -11.73 -18.96 -24.29
C PRO A 231 -13.23 -18.85 -23.97
N HIS A 232 -13.72 -17.68 -23.56
CA HIS A 232 -15.14 -17.38 -23.31
C HIS A 232 -15.80 -16.66 -24.49
N GLY A 233 -15.06 -16.43 -25.57
CA GLY A 233 -15.55 -15.69 -26.73
C GLY A 233 -16.54 -16.50 -27.57
N GLY A 234 -17.29 -15.80 -28.39
CA GLY A 234 -18.30 -16.36 -29.30
C GLY A 234 -19.70 -16.44 -28.71
N GLY A 235 -20.66 -16.86 -29.55
CA GLY A 235 -22.08 -16.92 -29.24
C GLY A 235 -22.82 -15.62 -29.56
N GLU A 236 -24.13 -15.67 -29.43
CA GLU A 236 -25.01 -14.53 -29.69
C GLU A 236 -25.58 -13.92 -28.41
N GLY A 237 -25.78 -12.59 -28.43
CA GLY A 237 -26.33 -11.86 -27.32
C GLY A 237 -25.51 -11.92 -26.04
N ARG A 238 -26.16 -12.12 -24.91
CA ARG A 238 -25.51 -12.24 -23.61
C ARG A 238 -25.14 -13.69 -23.32
N THR A 239 -23.98 -14.13 -23.82
CA THR A 239 -23.52 -15.52 -23.66
C THR A 239 -22.93 -15.77 -22.27
N PRO A 240 -23.15 -16.98 -21.71
CA PRO A 240 -22.50 -17.43 -20.48
C PRO A 240 -21.03 -17.82 -20.73
N ILE A 241 -20.29 -18.13 -19.66
CA ILE A 241 -18.90 -18.59 -19.74
C ILE A 241 -18.78 -19.95 -20.48
N GLY A 242 -19.79 -20.81 -20.40
CA GLY A 242 -19.86 -22.11 -21.08
C GLY A 242 -18.79 -23.12 -20.66
N ARG A 243 -18.15 -22.95 -19.50
CA ARG A 243 -17.08 -23.83 -18.99
C ARG A 243 -17.27 -24.12 -17.51
N LYS A 244 -16.68 -25.23 -17.01
CA LYS A 244 -16.73 -25.63 -15.58
C LYS A 244 -16.16 -24.54 -14.64
N SER A 245 -15.25 -23.70 -15.10
CA SER A 245 -14.69 -22.59 -14.33
C SER A 245 -14.27 -21.44 -15.26
N PRO A 246 -14.25 -20.18 -14.77
CA PRO A 246 -13.72 -19.06 -15.52
C PRO A 246 -12.27 -19.32 -15.95
N MET A 247 -11.94 -18.90 -17.18
CA MET A 247 -10.61 -19.05 -17.77
C MET A 247 -9.97 -17.68 -17.98
N THR A 248 -8.63 -17.67 -17.96
CA THR A 248 -7.83 -16.52 -18.38
C THR A 248 -7.76 -16.47 -19.91
N PRO A 249 -7.34 -15.36 -20.56
CA PRO A 249 -7.11 -15.30 -22.01
C PRO A 249 -6.15 -16.37 -22.54
N TRP A 250 -5.28 -16.89 -21.69
CA TRP A 250 -4.30 -17.95 -22.03
C TRP A 250 -4.81 -19.37 -21.73
N GLY A 251 -6.10 -19.55 -21.49
CA GLY A 251 -6.70 -20.87 -21.27
C GLY A 251 -6.46 -21.50 -19.90
N LYS A 252 -5.88 -20.79 -18.93
CA LYS A 252 -5.70 -21.28 -17.57
C LYS A 252 -6.93 -20.93 -16.72
N LYS A 253 -7.23 -21.76 -15.72
CA LYS A 253 -8.29 -21.44 -14.73
C LYS A 253 -8.00 -20.09 -14.07
N ALA A 254 -9.00 -19.22 -13.97
CA ALA A 254 -8.85 -17.89 -13.39
C ALA A 254 -9.05 -17.86 -11.87
N MET A 255 -9.77 -18.84 -11.30
CA MET A 255 -10.11 -18.90 -9.88
C MET A 255 -9.68 -20.24 -9.28
N GLY A 256 -9.38 -20.24 -7.98
CA GLY A 256 -9.04 -21.44 -7.21
C GLY A 256 -7.67 -22.04 -7.52
N VAL A 257 -6.80 -21.36 -8.27
CA VAL A 257 -5.46 -21.86 -8.63
C VAL A 257 -4.42 -21.29 -7.70
N VAL A 258 -3.59 -22.16 -7.12
CA VAL A 258 -2.42 -21.76 -6.35
C VAL A 258 -1.30 -21.39 -7.34
N THR A 259 -1.00 -20.08 -7.46
CA THR A 259 0.01 -19.55 -8.37
C THR A 259 1.40 -19.44 -7.75
N ARG A 260 1.52 -19.51 -6.42
CA ARG A 260 2.80 -19.48 -5.72
C ARG A 260 3.62 -20.72 -6.08
N LYS A 261 4.89 -20.54 -6.44
CA LYS A 261 5.82 -21.67 -6.74
C LYS A 261 6.01 -22.54 -5.50
N LYS A 262 5.99 -23.86 -5.66
CA LYS A 262 6.11 -24.85 -4.56
C LYS A 262 7.43 -24.72 -3.78
N LYS A 263 8.53 -24.38 -4.46
CA LYS A 263 9.86 -24.21 -3.85
C LYS A 263 10.25 -22.72 -3.83
N ASN A 264 9.56 -21.91 -3.03
CA ASN A 264 9.93 -20.51 -2.87
C ASN A 264 10.88 -20.37 -1.66
N ALA A 265 12.01 -19.67 -1.83
CA ALA A 265 13.01 -19.47 -0.77
C ALA A 265 12.43 -18.87 0.52
N SER A 266 11.37 -18.03 0.41
CA SER A 266 10.71 -17.44 1.56
C SER A 266 9.76 -18.39 2.31
N ASP A 267 9.50 -19.62 1.83
CA ASP A 267 8.56 -20.55 2.49
C ASP A 267 9.06 -20.98 3.88
N LYS A 268 10.38 -21.12 4.06
CA LYS A 268 10.99 -21.43 5.36
C LYS A 268 10.83 -20.32 6.42
N LEU A 269 10.45 -19.11 6.01
CA LEU A 269 10.18 -17.99 6.90
C LEU A 269 8.68 -17.83 7.22
N ILE A 270 7.81 -18.63 6.61
CA ILE A 270 6.37 -18.59 6.86
C ILE A 270 6.01 -19.68 7.86
N VAL A 271 5.56 -19.28 9.05
CA VAL A 271 5.12 -20.18 10.12
C VAL A 271 3.69 -20.67 9.84
N ARG A 272 2.78 -19.73 9.52
CA ARG A 272 1.39 -20.02 9.19
C ARG A 272 0.94 -19.20 7.98
N ARG A 273 0.38 -19.87 6.98
CA ARG A 273 -0.20 -19.19 5.81
C ARG A 273 -1.55 -18.56 6.14
N ARG A 274 -1.94 -17.52 5.40
CA ARG A 274 -3.19 -16.77 5.61
C ARG A 274 -4.47 -17.64 5.59
N ASN A 275 -4.46 -18.75 4.84
CA ASN A 275 -5.62 -19.62 4.65
C ASN A 275 -5.43 -20.99 5.32
N SER A 276 -4.43 -21.20 6.18
CA SER A 276 -4.32 -22.45 6.94
C SER A 276 -5.36 -22.45 8.05
N LYS A 277 -6.18 -23.50 8.09
CA LYS A 277 -7.01 -23.83 9.23
C LYS A 277 -6.17 -24.25 10.41
#